data_2a48a48482b483e7a9debb8a063f4e04
#
_entry.id   2a48a48482b483e7a9debb8a063f4e04
#
_cell.length_a   1.000
_cell.length_b   1.000
_cell.length_c   1.000
_cell.angle_alpha   90.00
_cell.angle_beta   90.00
_cell.angle_gamma   90.00
#
_symmetry.space_group_name_H-M   'P 1'
#
loop_
_entity.id
_entity.type
_entity.pdbx_description
1 polymer ?
#
loop_
_entity_poly.entity_id
_entity_poly.type
_entity_poly.pdbx_seq_one_letter_code
_entity_poly.pdbx_strand_id
1 'polypeptide(L)'
;MAALALLASSCVDNRNAPAPPVVQVTAADLEGTWTGWGGSNVTLKPAGAAQVVQLDGQEFRFDDNWRMTGSGNWELHEPGHYQGGNTVGRGYVVHLTVTAEPDRGTPGGTTPAPTGIPEQEAADRTAPAPALGTWDMGVTRDHEGRTILYFLTSDPDNRDTYSLSRKQPQGGS
;
A
#
# COMPACT_ATOMS: atom_id res chain seq x y z
N MET A 1 36.48 -4.42 -34.17
CA MET A 1 36.01 -3.22 -33.41
C MET A 1 34.73 -3.59 -32.71
N ALA A 2 34.77 -3.70 -31.36
CA ALA A 2 33.61 -4.03 -30.55
C ALA A 2 33.05 -2.71 -29.99
N ALA A 3 31.80 -2.40 -30.36
CA ALA A 3 31.09 -1.23 -29.83
C ALA A 3 30.50 -1.57 -28.43
N LEU A 4 31.02 -0.90 -27.42
CA LEU A 4 30.48 -0.96 -26.05
C LEU A 4 29.25 -0.06 -25.99
N ALA A 5 28.05 -0.65 -25.92
CA ALA A 5 26.83 0.09 -25.67
C ALA A 5 26.76 0.41 -24.15
N LEU A 6 26.97 1.67 -23.80
CA LEU A 6 26.71 2.17 -22.45
C LEU A 6 25.15 2.24 -22.27
N LEU A 7 24.63 1.34 -21.45
CA LEU A 7 23.27 1.45 -20.93
C LEU A 7 23.28 2.54 -19.87
N ALA A 8 22.86 3.74 -20.25
CA ALA A 8 22.57 4.79 -19.31
C ALA A 8 21.28 4.41 -18.56
N SER A 9 21.42 3.95 -17.31
CA SER A 9 20.30 3.87 -16.36
C SER A 9 19.86 5.30 -16.06
N SER A 10 18.85 5.80 -16.78
CA SER A 10 18.21 7.05 -16.41
C SER A 10 17.41 6.82 -15.13
N CYS A 11 17.86 7.40 -14.02
CA CYS A 11 16.99 7.61 -12.87
C CYS A 11 15.78 8.42 -13.37
N VAL A 12 14.62 7.80 -13.40
CA VAL A 12 13.38 8.48 -13.76
C VAL A 12 13.05 9.40 -12.58
N ASP A 13 13.24 10.70 -12.75
CA ASP A 13 12.82 11.70 -11.78
C ASP A 13 11.30 11.86 -11.88
N ASN A 14 10.58 11.28 -10.92
CA ASN A 14 9.12 11.30 -10.87
C ASN A 14 8.54 12.62 -10.32
N ARG A 15 9.37 13.57 -9.89
CA ARG A 15 8.91 14.82 -9.26
C ARG A 15 7.96 15.63 -10.15
N ASN A 16 8.12 15.55 -11.44
CA ASN A 16 7.32 16.27 -12.44
C ASN A 16 6.33 15.36 -13.18
N ALA A 17 6.18 14.12 -12.78
CA ALA A 17 5.19 13.24 -13.38
C ALA A 17 3.77 13.80 -13.15
N PRO A 18 2.88 13.79 -14.15
CA PRO A 18 1.51 14.23 -13.94
C PRO A 18 0.83 13.35 -12.90
N ALA A 19 -0.08 13.96 -12.12
CA ALA A 19 -0.87 13.20 -11.16
C ALA A 19 -1.67 12.11 -11.89
N PRO A 20 -1.84 10.92 -11.28
CA PRO A 20 -2.66 9.86 -11.85
C PRO A 20 -4.08 10.35 -12.19
N PRO A 21 -4.69 9.87 -13.29
CA PRO A 21 -6.06 10.22 -13.62
C PRO A 21 -7.02 9.73 -12.52
N VAL A 22 -8.07 10.51 -12.28
CA VAL A 22 -9.11 10.12 -11.31
C VAL A 22 -9.84 8.89 -11.81
N VAL A 23 -9.85 7.84 -11.01
CA VAL A 23 -10.58 6.59 -11.24
C VAL A 23 -11.90 6.66 -10.49
N GLN A 24 -13.02 6.50 -11.20
CA GLN A 24 -14.33 6.46 -10.57
C GLN A 24 -14.53 5.12 -9.87
N VAL A 25 -14.83 5.15 -8.58
CA VAL A 25 -15.09 3.98 -7.75
C VAL A 25 -16.16 4.27 -6.71
N THR A 26 -16.81 3.21 -6.26
CA THR A 26 -17.70 3.23 -5.10
C THR A 26 -17.06 2.45 -3.94
N ALA A 27 -17.59 2.59 -2.73
CA ALA A 27 -17.12 1.79 -1.60
C ALA A 27 -17.21 0.28 -1.89
N ALA A 28 -18.30 -0.17 -2.50
CA ALA A 28 -18.49 -1.57 -2.87
C ALA A 28 -17.43 -2.09 -3.86
N ASP A 29 -16.93 -1.22 -4.76
CA ASP A 29 -15.85 -1.59 -5.68
C ASP A 29 -14.52 -1.80 -4.97
N LEU A 30 -14.35 -1.27 -3.76
CA LEU A 30 -13.12 -1.37 -2.98
C LEU A 30 -13.17 -2.46 -1.91
N GLU A 31 -14.33 -3.01 -1.60
CA GLU A 31 -14.46 -4.11 -0.66
C GLU A 31 -13.70 -5.35 -1.13
N GLY A 32 -13.02 -6.03 -0.20
CA GLY A 32 -12.22 -7.21 -0.46
C GLY A 32 -10.80 -7.12 0.08
N THR A 33 -9.96 -8.08 -0.28
CA THR A 33 -8.58 -8.17 0.19
C THR A 33 -7.61 -7.63 -0.86
N TRP A 34 -6.75 -6.75 -0.43
CA TRP A 34 -5.70 -6.11 -1.18
C TRP A 34 -4.35 -6.57 -0.63
N THR A 35 -3.46 -6.98 -1.50
CA THR A 35 -2.14 -7.53 -1.13
C THR A 35 -1.06 -6.58 -1.63
N GLY A 36 -0.13 -6.26 -0.75
CA GLY A 36 1.01 -5.42 -1.03
C GLY A 36 2.34 -6.16 -0.86
N TRP A 37 3.39 -5.38 -0.76
CA TRP A 37 4.76 -5.85 -0.61
C TRP A 37 4.94 -6.67 0.69
N GLY A 38 5.86 -7.64 0.66
CA GLY A 38 6.26 -8.42 1.84
C GLY A 38 5.12 -9.20 2.49
N GLY A 39 4.06 -9.57 1.73
CA GLY A 39 2.92 -10.32 2.25
C GLY A 39 1.91 -9.49 3.03
N SER A 40 2.00 -8.16 3.00
CA SER A 40 1.02 -7.29 3.64
C SER A 40 -0.37 -7.46 3.01
N ASN A 41 -1.39 -7.38 3.85
CA ASN A 41 -2.78 -7.46 3.40
C ASN A 41 -3.62 -6.37 4.07
N VAL A 42 -4.52 -5.79 3.29
CA VAL A 42 -5.58 -4.91 3.75
C VAL A 42 -6.91 -5.50 3.30
N THR A 43 -7.80 -5.80 4.23
CA THR A 43 -9.15 -6.27 3.92
C THR A 43 -10.14 -5.18 4.28
N LEU A 44 -10.78 -4.61 3.27
CA LEU A 44 -11.86 -3.65 3.39
C LEU A 44 -13.19 -4.40 3.38
N LYS A 45 -13.93 -4.30 4.48
CA LYS A 45 -15.21 -5.02 4.66
C LYS A 45 -16.38 -4.06 4.47
N PRO A 46 -17.59 -4.60 4.16
CA PRO A 46 -18.82 -3.81 4.18
C PRO A 46 -19.00 -3.05 5.50
N ALA A 47 -19.74 -1.95 5.42
CA ALA A 47 -20.02 -1.07 6.56
C ALA A 47 -18.77 -0.45 7.22
N GLY A 48 -17.67 -0.31 6.46
CA GLY A 48 -16.49 0.43 6.87
C GLY A 48 -15.56 -0.29 7.84
N ALA A 49 -15.76 -1.57 8.13
CA ALA A 49 -14.80 -2.32 8.94
C ALA A 49 -13.55 -2.70 8.12
N ALA A 50 -12.39 -2.71 8.77
CA ALA A 50 -11.13 -3.07 8.14
C ALA A 50 -10.29 -4.03 8.98
N GLN A 51 -9.41 -4.74 8.31
CA GLN A 51 -8.37 -5.56 8.93
C GLN A 51 -7.09 -5.42 8.15
N VAL A 52 -5.97 -5.30 8.85
CA VAL A 52 -4.65 -5.29 8.23
C VAL A 52 -3.78 -6.42 8.80
N VAL A 53 -2.91 -6.93 7.97
CA VAL A 53 -1.89 -7.91 8.34
C VAL A 53 -0.56 -7.43 7.78
N GLN A 54 0.38 -7.18 8.68
CA GLN A 54 1.75 -6.76 8.34
C GLN A 54 1.81 -5.57 7.36
N LEU A 55 0.99 -4.55 7.57
CA LEU A 55 1.02 -3.33 6.76
C LEU A 55 2.10 -2.39 7.28
N ASP A 56 2.93 -1.91 6.37
CA ASP A 56 4.00 -0.95 6.65
C ASP A 56 3.45 0.44 6.92
N GLY A 57 4.19 1.28 7.64
CA GLY A 57 3.86 2.69 7.83
C GLY A 57 3.87 3.47 6.53
N GLN A 58 3.14 4.57 6.48
CA GLN A 58 3.18 5.49 5.34
C GLN A 58 4.16 6.64 5.58
N GLU A 59 4.67 7.26 4.52
CA GLU A 59 5.62 8.39 4.54
C GLU A 59 6.81 8.13 5.46
N PHE A 60 7.16 9.11 6.29
CA PHE A 60 8.29 9.03 7.22
C PHE A 60 8.21 7.84 8.18
N ARG A 61 7.01 7.31 8.43
CA ARG A 61 6.84 6.12 9.27
C ARG A 61 7.19 4.83 8.55
N PHE A 62 7.39 4.87 7.25
CA PHE A 62 7.87 3.71 6.51
C PHE A 62 9.29 3.31 6.92
N ASP A 63 10.12 4.28 7.24
CA ASP A 63 11.51 4.08 7.69
C ASP A 63 11.62 3.69 9.17
N ASP A 64 10.53 3.76 9.93
CA ASP A 64 10.50 3.34 11.35
C ASP A 64 10.63 1.82 11.52
N ASN A 65 10.63 1.06 10.45
CA ASN A 65 10.84 -0.40 10.43
C ASN A 65 9.85 -1.21 11.27
N TRP A 66 8.60 -0.76 11.36
CA TRP A 66 7.50 -1.51 11.98
C TRP A 66 6.46 -1.95 10.95
N ARG A 67 5.73 -3.00 11.28
CA ARG A 67 4.58 -3.48 10.51
C ARG A 67 3.41 -3.72 11.44
N MET A 68 2.23 -3.27 11.04
CA MET A 68 1.03 -3.38 11.86
C MET A 68 0.16 -4.55 11.43
N THR A 69 -0.28 -5.32 12.43
CA THR A 69 -1.42 -6.23 12.31
C THR A 69 -2.50 -5.74 13.26
N GLY A 70 -3.73 -5.64 12.77
CA GLY A 70 -4.81 -5.10 13.57
C GLY A 70 -6.12 -4.98 12.83
N SER A 71 -7.10 -4.41 13.52
CA SER A 71 -8.45 -4.17 13.00
C SER A 71 -8.89 -2.73 13.27
N GLY A 72 -9.80 -2.25 12.43
CA GLY A 72 -10.25 -0.86 12.52
C GLY A 72 -11.35 -0.53 11.53
N ASN A 73 -11.34 0.70 11.06
CA ASN A 73 -12.35 1.20 10.15
C ASN A 73 -11.72 1.86 8.93
N TRP A 74 -12.48 1.89 7.84
CA TRP A 74 -12.12 2.62 6.63
C TRP A 74 -13.29 3.44 6.10
N GLU A 75 -12.96 4.52 5.41
CA GLU A 75 -13.89 5.43 4.76
C GLU A 75 -13.39 5.77 3.37
N LEU A 76 -14.31 5.91 2.41
CA LEU A 76 -13.99 6.39 1.07
C LEU A 76 -14.34 7.88 0.97
N HIS A 77 -13.33 8.71 0.72
CA HIS A 77 -13.50 10.14 0.47
C HIS A 77 -13.51 10.42 -1.03
N GLU A 78 -14.49 11.22 -1.45
CA GLU A 78 -14.61 11.68 -2.83
C GLU A 78 -13.52 12.68 -3.20
N PRO A 79 -13.21 12.80 -4.52
CA PRO A 79 -12.21 13.74 -5.00
C PRO A 79 -12.48 15.18 -4.55
N GLY A 80 -11.46 15.81 -3.98
CA GLY A 80 -11.51 17.20 -3.52
C GLY A 80 -12.13 17.42 -2.14
N HIS A 81 -12.72 16.41 -1.50
CA HIS A 81 -13.30 16.53 -0.16
C HIS A 81 -12.29 16.17 0.96
N TYR A 82 -11.25 15.45 0.64
CA TYR A 82 -10.22 15.08 1.60
C TYR A 82 -9.03 16.03 1.50
N GLN A 83 -8.72 16.73 2.58
CA GLN A 83 -7.63 17.72 2.67
C GLN A 83 -6.49 17.28 3.59
N GLY A 84 -6.38 16.06 3.85
CA GLY A 84 -5.26 15.49 4.57
C GLY A 84 -4.88 14.26 3.82
N GLY A 85 -3.73 13.95 3.62
CA GLY A 85 -3.43 12.69 3.00
C GLY A 85 -2.25 12.74 2.07
N ASN A 86 -1.54 11.69 2.13
CA ASN A 86 -0.29 11.45 1.49
C ASN A 86 -0.47 10.69 0.20
N THR A 87 -1.35 11.20 -0.64
CA THR A 87 -1.59 10.67 -1.97
C THR A 87 -1.19 11.66 -3.03
N VAL A 88 -0.72 11.17 -4.14
CA VAL A 88 -0.45 12.00 -5.31
C VAL A 88 -1.75 12.21 -6.09
N GLY A 89 -2.17 13.46 -6.25
CA GLY A 89 -3.33 13.78 -7.07
C GLY A 89 -4.59 14.13 -6.27
N ARG A 90 -5.71 14.25 -7.01
CA ARG A 90 -7.02 14.66 -6.49
C ARG A 90 -8.07 13.57 -6.66
N GLY A 91 -7.66 12.31 -6.59
CA GLY A 91 -8.55 11.15 -6.75
C GLY A 91 -9.34 10.83 -5.50
N TYR A 92 -10.00 9.67 -5.54
CA TYR A 92 -10.60 9.08 -4.34
C TYR A 92 -9.52 8.66 -3.36
N VAL A 93 -9.80 8.80 -2.06
CA VAL A 93 -8.91 8.41 -0.96
C VAL A 93 -9.63 7.47 -0.02
N VAL A 94 -9.03 6.33 0.23
CA VAL A 94 -9.42 5.42 1.32
C VAL A 94 -8.68 5.87 2.57
N HIS A 95 -9.39 6.45 3.52
CA HIS A 95 -8.86 6.72 4.85
C HIS A 95 -9.04 5.49 5.72
N LEU A 96 -7.96 4.98 6.29
CA LEU A 96 -7.91 3.76 7.11
C LEU A 96 -7.37 4.09 8.49
N THR A 97 -8.09 3.71 9.53
CA THR A 97 -7.64 3.81 10.94
C THR A 97 -7.66 2.42 11.55
N VAL A 98 -6.54 2.00 12.13
CA VAL A 98 -6.35 0.66 12.69
C VAL A 98 -5.78 0.73 14.10
N THR A 99 -6.35 -0.04 15.00
CA THR A 99 -5.77 -0.33 16.31
C THR A 99 -4.94 -1.60 16.21
N ALA A 100 -3.69 -1.53 16.64
CA ALA A 100 -2.82 -2.69 16.67
C ALA A 100 -3.40 -3.81 17.53
N GLU A 101 -3.35 -5.03 17.06
CA GLU A 101 -3.60 -6.19 17.92
C GLU A 101 -2.42 -6.33 18.89
N PRO A 102 -2.69 -6.64 20.17
CA PRO A 102 -1.62 -6.92 21.11
C PRO A 102 -0.79 -8.09 20.56
N ASP A 103 0.52 -7.90 20.56
CA ASP A 103 1.47 -8.89 20.08
C ASP A 103 1.28 -10.21 20.85
N ARG A 104 0.61 -11.18 20.25
CA ARG A 104 0.37 -12.51 20.83
C ARG A 104 1.57 -13.43 20.65
N GLY A 105 2.77 -12.83 20.43
CA GLY A 105 3.99 -13.61 20.26
C GLY A 105 3.76 -14.71 19.23
N THR A 106 3.63 -14.36 17.97
CA THR A 106 3.49 -15.36 16.91
C THR A 106 4.76 -16.19 16.87
N PRO A 107 4.72 -17.50 17.24
CA PRO A 107 5.85 -18.36 16.99
C PRO A 107 6.08 -18.37 15.49
N GLY A 108 7.26 -18.02 15.04
CA GLY A 108 7.69 -17.85 13.65
C GLY A 108 6.99 -18.75 12.64
N GLY A 109 5.83 -18.34 12.19
CA GLY A 109 5.09 -18.97 11.10
C GLY A 109 5.50 -18.30 9.81
N THR A 110 6.42 -18.92 9.10
CA THR A 110 6.81 -18.55 7.75
C THR A 110 5.60 -18.71 6.82
N THR A 111 4.82 -17.66 6.63
CA THR A 111 3.89 -17.63 5.49
C THR A 111 4.77 -17.41 4.25
N PRO A 112 4.70 -18.27 3.23
CA PRO A 112 5.52 -18.12 2.04
C PRO A 112 5.28 -16.76 1.40
N ALA A 113 6.34 -15.97 1.22
CA ALA A 113 6.29 -14.69 0.53
C ALA A 113 5.86 -14.92 -0.93
N PRO A 114 5.04 -14.01 -1.52
CA PRO A 114 4.78 -14.05 -2.94
C PRO A 114 6.08 -13.85 -3.71
N THR A 115 6.29 -14.65 -4.72
CA THR A 115 7.48 -14.69 -5.58
C THR A 115 7.80 -13.29 -6.14
N GLY A 116 8.95 -12.73 -5.77
CA GLY A 116 9.51 -11.55 -6.45
C GLY A 116 10.12 -10.45 -5.59
N ILE A 117 10.16 -10.58 -4.26
CA ILE A 117 10.75 -9.57 -3.37
C ILE A 117 11.74 -10.26 -2.41
N PRO A 118 12.86 -9.63 -2.07
CA PRO A 118 13.78 -10.19 -1.10
C PRO A 118 13.07 -10.36 0.24
N GLU A 119 12.80 -11.60 0.60
CA GLU A 119 12.19 -12.02 1.88
C GLU A 119 12.94 -11.43 3.09
N GLN A 120 14.22 -11.15 2.90
CA GLN A 120 15.14 -10.56 3.86
C GLN A 120 14.70 -9.15 4.31
N GLU A 121 14.29 -8.30 3.38
CA GLU A 121 14.00 -6.90 3.67
C GLU A 121 12.67 -6.71 4.45
N ALA A 122 11.73 -7.61 4.27
CA ALA A 122 10.50 -7.65 5.06
C ALA A 122 10.73 -8.25 6.47
N ALA A 123 11.71 -9.14 6.62
CA ALA A 123 12.08 -9.77 7.89
C ALA A 123 12.80 -8.79 8.84
N ASP A 124 13.45 -7.76 8.31
CA ASP A 124 14.20 -6.77 9.09
C ASP A 124 13.31 -5.73 9.78
N ARG A 125 11.99 -5.71 9.47
CA ARG A 125 11.03 -4.78 10.08
C ARG A 125 10.48 -5.33 11.38
N THR A 126 11.26 -5.16 12.44
CA THR A 126 11.00 -5.75 13.76
C THR A 126 10.66 -4.72 14.85
N ALA A 127 10.62 -3.45 14.52
CA ALA A 127 10.24 -2.42 15.49
C ALA A 127 8.76 -2.60 15.92
N PRO A 128 8.42 -2.30 17.18
CA PRO A 128 7.05 -2.40 17.64
C PRO A 128 6.15 -1.39 16.91
N ALA A 129 5.02 -1.87 16.41
CA ALA A 129 4.02 -0.99 15.80
C ALA A 129 3.41 -0.03 16.83
N PRO A 130 3.01 1.19 16.44
CA PRO A 130 2.26 2.09 17.30
C PRO A 130 0.89 1.46 17.64
N ALA A 131 0.30 1.87 18.77
CA ALA A 131 -1.02 1.37 19.19
C ALA A 131 -2.13 1.72 18.18
N LEU A 132 -1.98 2.83 17.48
CA LEU A 132 -2.91 3.33 16.44
C LEU A 132 -2.13 3.69 15.20
N GLY A 133 -2.58 3.21 14.04
CA GLY A 133 -2.06 3.57 12.72
C GLY A 133 -3.15 4.17 11.85
N THR A 134 -2.75 5.09 10.97
CA THR A 134 -3.62 5.69 9.96
C THR A 134 -2.94 5.65 8.61
N TRP A 135 -3.72 5.42 7.56
CA TRP A 135 -3.26 5.46 6.17
C TRP A 135 -4.26 6.21 5.31
N ASP A 136 -3.73 6.98 4.39
CA ASP A 136 -4.48 7.64 3.34
C ASP A 136 -4.04 7.02 2.00
N MET A 137 -4.89 6.18 1.44
CA MET A 137 -4.58 5.42 0.24
C MET A 137 -5.31 6.00 -0.96
N GLY A 138 -4.56 6.46 -1.94
CA GLY A 138 -5.12 6.87 -3.23
C GLY A 138 -5.61 5.67 -4.03
N VAL A 139 -6.61 5.92 -4.87
CA VAL A 139 -7.14 4.93 -5.81
C VAL A 139 -6.69 5.28 -7.21
N THR A 140 -6.03 4.35 -7.90
CA THR A 140 -5.57 4.54 -9.28
C THR A 140 -5.66 3.24 -10.08
N ARG A 141 -5.15 3.25 -11.31
CA ARG A 141 -4.98 2.05 -12.13
C ARG A 141 -3.51 1.77 -12.39
N ASP A 142 -3.17 0.50 -12.38
CA ASP A 142 -1.84 0.05 -12.83
C ASP A 142 -1.74 0.09 -14.38
N HIS A 143 -0.58 -0.31 -14.89
CA HIS A 143 -0.31 -0.35 -16.34
C HIS A 143 -1.17 -1.38 -17.10
N GLU A 144 -1.79 -2.34 -16.39
CA GLU A 144 -2.73 -3.31 -16.96
C GLU A 144 -4.20 -2.84 -16.85
N GLY A 145 -4.43 -1.63 -16.32
CA GLY A 145 -5.76 -1.05 -16.13
C GLY A 145 -6.52 -1.58 -14.92
N ARG A 146 -5.88 -2.35 -14.05
CA ARG A 146 -6.50 -2.86 -12.80
C ARG A 146 -6.49 -1.78 -11.74
N THR A 147 -7.55 -1.71 -10.96
CA THR A 147 -7.60 -0.81 -9.81
C THR A 147 -6.59 -1.26 -8.75
N ILE A 148 -5.81 -0.31 -8.27
CA ILE A 148 -4.87 -0.47 -7.16
C ILE A 148 -5.10 0.60 -6.10
N LEU A 149 -4.78 0.28 -4.85
CA LEU A 149 -4.62 1.26 -3.77
C LEU A 149 -3.12 1.57 -3.65
N TYR A 150 -2.80 2.80 -3.29
CA TYR A 150 -1.40 3.19 -3.06
C TYR A 150 -1.30 4.24 -1.97
N PHE A 151 -0.19 4.26 -1.26
CA PHE A 151 0.19 5.36 -0.37
C PHE A 151 1.67 5.72 -0.58
N LEU A 152 2.07 6.89 -0.12
CA LEU A 152 3.46 7.33 -0.23
C LEU A 152 4.30 6.68 0.88
N THR A 153 5.54 6.32 0.55
CA THR A 153 6.52 5.75 1.48
C THR A 153 7.65 6.74 1.81
N SER A 154 7.63 7.91 1.17
CA SER A 154 8.61 8.96 1.36
C SER A 154 7.94 10.33 1.32
N ASP A 155 8.73 11.37 1.36
CA ASP A 155 8.26 12.75 1.14
C ASP A 155 7.43 12.83 -0.15
N PRO A 156 6.29 13.55 -0.13
CA PRO A 156 5.44 13.74 -1.31
C PRO A 156 6.16 14.25 -2.56
N ASP A 157 7.27 14.94 -2.40
CA ASP A 157 8.09 15.42 -3.52
C ASP A 157 8.83 14.26 -4.25
N ASN A 158 9.15 13.18 -3.55
CA ASN A 158 9.81 12.01 -4.12
C ASN A 158 8.83 11.06 -4.83
N ARG A 159 7.58 11.04 -4.37
CA ARG A 159 6.49 10.21 -4.92
C ARG A 159 6.76 8.71 -4.95
N ASP A 160 7.57 8.23 -4.02
CA ASP A 160 7.74 6.79 -3.84
C ASP A 160 6.44 6.19 -3.30
N THR A 161 5.95 5.15 -3.95
CA THR A 161 4.63 4.59 -3.65
C THR A 161 4.69 3.14 -3.21
N TYR A 162 3.89 2.83 -2.21
CA TYR A 162 3.54 1.47 -1.82
C TYR A 162 2.23 1.09 -2.47
N SER A 163 2.22 0.06 -3.28
CA SER A 163 1.03 -0.36 -4.03
C SER A 163 0.43 -1.65 -3.47
N LEU A 164 -0.89 -1.66 -3.41
CA LEU A 164 -1.69 -2.81 -3.03
C LEU A 164 -2.58 -3.20 -4.22
N SER A 165 -2.54 -4.46 -4.62
CA SER A 165 -3.37 -5.00 -5.69
C SER A 165 -4.39 -5.99 -5.13
N ARG A 166 -5.54 -6.07 -5.79
CA ARG A 166 -6.56 -7.06 -5.39
C ARG A 166 -6.08 -8.46 -5.74
N LYS A 167 -6.14 -9.35 -4.79
CA LYS A 167 -5.91 -10.77 -5.07
C LYS A 167 -7.01 -11.25 -6.02
N GLN A 168 -6.65 -11.60 -7.24
CA GLN A 168 -7.61 -12.21 -8.15
C GLN A 168 -8.07 -13.53 -7.54
N PRO A 169 -9.40 -13.84 -7.55
CA PRO A 169 -9.84 -15.17 -7.25
C PRO A 169 -9.14 -16.10 -8.26
N GLN A 170 -8.36 -17.06 -7.75
CA GLN A 170 -7.80 -18.08 -8.61
C GLN A 170 -8.99 -18.80 -9.25
N GLY A 171 -9.16 -18.59 -10.56
CA GLY A 171 -10.16 -19.30 -11.34
C GLY A 171 -9.93 -20.79 -11.15
N GLY A 172 -10.82 -21.45 -10.43
CA GLY A 172 -10.86 -22.90 -10.36
C GLY A 172 -11.11 -23.42 -11.77
N SER A 173 -10.17 -24.19 -12.28
CA SER A 173 -10.31 -24.99 -13.50
C SER A 173 -11.18 -26.20 -13.24
#